data_6667f8d24d6f429b84fd9bfa41220ac3
#
_entry.id   6667f8d24d6f429b84fd9bfa41220ac3
#
_cell.length_a   1.000
_cell.length_b   1.000
_cell.length_c   1.000
_cell.angle_alpha   90.00
_cell.angle_beta   90.00
_cell.angle_gamma   90.00
#
_symmetry.space_group_name_H-M   'P 1'
#
loop_
_entity.id
_entity.type
_entity.pdbx_description
1 polymer ?
#
loop_
_entity_poly.entity_id
_entity_poly.type
_entity_poly.pdbx_seq_one_letter_code
_entity_poly.pdbx_strand_id
1 'polypeptide(L)'
;EMGKLLYMTDFEYCKYNFQAMRLNHLVIECNYCKELVDKTAENYTHRLKGHCSLDTCKILVKTNHTAALRTVTLVHLSNEAADPEQILKEIKEAVVWDDALVQIARPGLEVNLDLCPF
;
A
#
# COMPACT_ATOMS: atom_id res chain seq x y z
N GLU A 1 14.98 0.88 17.52
CA GLU A 1 14.42 -0.41 17.10
C GLU A 1 13.28 -0.21 16.10
N MET A 2 13.39 -0.82 14.94
CA MET A 2 12.44 -0.67 13.85
C MET A 2 11.19 -1.54 14.01
N GLY A 3 11.29 -2.68 14.67
CA GLY A 3 10.20 -3.66 14.74
C GLY A 3 10.10 -4.49 13.48
N LYS A 4 8.87 -4.75 13.02
CA LYS A 4 8.58 -5.64 11.90
C LYS A 4 8.05 -4.87 10.71
N LEU A 5 8.69 -5.06 9.56
CA LEU A 5 8.31 -4.45 8.29
C LEU A 5 7.93 -5.54 7.29
N LEU A 6 6.83 -5.34 6.57
CA LEU A 6 6.46 -6.11 5.39
C LEU A 6 6.64 -5.24 4.16
N TYR A 7 7.43 -5.71 3.20
CA TYR A 7 7.61 -5.08 1.90
C TYR A 7 7.02 -5.98 0.82
N MET A 8 6.08 -5.44 0.04
CA MET A 8 5.39 -6.19 -1.00
C MET A 8 5.19 -5.34 -2.25
N THR A 9 5.74 -5.78 -3.37
CA THR A 9 5.62 -5.11 -4.67
C THR A 9 5.57 -6.15 -5.80
N ASP A 10 5.10 -5.75 -6.97
CA ASP A 10 5.01 -6.60 -8.17
C ASP A 10 4.18 -7.87 -7.94
N PHE A 11 2.99 -7.70 -7.38
CA PHE A 11 2.05 -8.79 -7.12
C PHE A 11 0.61 -8.35 -7.45
N GLU A 12 -0.25 -9.30 -7.79
CA GLU A 12 -1.67 -9.05 -7.99
C GLU A 12 -2.48 -9.24 -6.72
N TYR A 13 -2.15 -10.29 -5.97
CA TYR A 13 -2.86 -10.69 -4.76
C TYR A 13 -1.94 -11.46 -3.83
N CYS A 14 -2.18 -11.35 -2.53
CA CYS A 14 -1.50 -12.14 -1.52
C CYS A 14 -2.54 -12.89 -0.67
N LYS A 15 -2.46 -14.21 -0.66
CA LYS A 15 -3.37 -15.07 0.10
C LYS A 15 -3.02 -15.19 1.59
N TYR A 16 -1.84 -14.73 1.99
CA TYR A 16 -1.37 -14.86 3.36
C TYR A 16 -1.89 -13.73 4.24
N ASN A 17 -2.23 -14.08 5.48
CA ASN A 17 -2.61 -13.13 6.51
C ASN A 17 -1.45 -13.02 7.51
N PHE A 18 -0.93 -11.81 7.67
CA PHE A 18 0.20 -11.51 8.57
C PHE A 18 -0.23 -10.83 9.86
N GLN A 19 -1.54 -10.74 10.15
CA GLN A 19 -2.06 -10.00 11.30
C GLN A 19 -1.46 -10.47 12.63
N ALA A 20 -1.27 -11.79 12.80
CA ALA A 20 -0.67 -12.35 14.00
C ALA A 20 0.79 -11.91 14.23
N MET A 21 1.46 -11.45 13.19
CA MET A 21 2.82 -10.94 13.29
C MET A 21 2.89 -9.54 13.92
N ARG A 22 1.76 -8.83 14.01
CA ARG A 22 1.68 -7.46 14.54
C ARG A 22 2.72 -6.54 13.88
N LEU A 23 2.58 -6.36 12.58
CA LEU A 23 3.50 -5.56 11.77
C LEU A 23 3.47 -4.09 12.22
N ASN A 24 4.64 -3.47 12.23
CA ASN A 24 4.81 -2.06 12.56
C ASN A 24 4.84 -1.18 11.31
N HIS A 25 5.30 -1.73 10.19
CA HIS A 25 5.48 -0.99 8.95
C HIS A 25 5.02 -1.83 7.76
N LEU A 26 4.23 -1.21 6.88
CA LEU A 26 3.86 -1.76 5.58
C LEU A 26 4.46 -0.89 4.48
N VAL A 27 5.21 -1.50 3.57
CA VAL A 27 5.61 -0.90 2.29
C VAL A 27 4.97 -1.75 1.22
N ILE A 28 3.91 -1.24 0.61
CA ILE A 28 3.03 -2.04 -0.24
C ILE A 28 2.70 -1.33 -1.55
N GLU A 29 2.70 -2.09 -2.63
CA GLU A 29 2.30 -1.57 -3.93
C GLU A 29 0.82 -1.19 -3.95
N CYS A 30 0.53 -0.02 -4.54
CA CYS A 30 -0.80 0.40 -4.92
C CYS A 30 -0.71 1.00 -6.33
N ASN A 31 -0.74 0.13 -7.33
CA ASN A 31 -0.35 0.51 -8.69
C ASN A 31 -1.42 1.30 -9.44
N TYR A 32 -2.70 0.90 -9.35
CA TYR A 32 -3.73 1.49 -10.19
C TYR A 32 -5.10 1.51 -9.52
N CYS A 33 -5.93 2.45 -9.99
CA CYS A 33 -7.36 2.51 -9.72
C CYS A 33 -8.09 1.88 -10.91
N LYS A 34 -8.96 0.90 -10.69
CA LYS A 34 -9.62 0.15 -11.78
C LYS A 34 -10.38 1.04 -12.75
N GLU A 35 -11.05 2.07 -12.25
CA GLU A 35 -11.84 3.02 -13.02
C GLU A 35 -11.00 3.93 -13.93
N LEU A 36 -9.71 4.06 -13.69
CA LEU A 36 -8.80 4.88 -14.47
C LEU A 36 -8.04 4.10 -15.55
N VAL A 37 -8.22 2.79 -15.60
CA VAL A 37 -7.51 1.94 -16.56
C VAL A 37 -8.16 2.07 -17.94
N ASP A 38 -7.35 2.39 -18.95
CA ASP A 38 -7.77 2.40 -20.34
C ASP A 38 -7.86 0.96 -20.89
N LYS A 39 -9.07 0.42 -20.92
CA LYS A 39 -9.35 -0.94 -21.41
C LYS A 39 -9.18 -1.10 -22.91
N THR A 40 -9.08 0.00 -23.65
CA THR A 40 -8.88 0.01 -25.10
C THR A 40 -7.39 0.01 -25.47
N ALA A 41 -6.51 0.26 -24.50
CA ALA A 41 -5.07 0.28 -24.73
C ALA A 41 -4.56 -1.11 -25.14
N GLU A 42 -3.64 -1.12 -26.08
CA GLU A 42 -2.92 -2.34 -26.45
C GLU A 42 -2.20 -2.91 -25.21
N ASN A 43 -2.29 -4.24 -25.05
CA ASN A 43 -1.71 -4.95 -23.90
C ASN A 43 -2.31 -4.58 -22.53
N TYR A 44 -3.52 -4.05 -22.49
CA TYR A 44 -4.20 -3.68 -21.25
C TYR A 44 -4.12 -4.78 -20.18
N THR A 45 -4.52 -6.01 -20.49
CA THR A 45 -4.47 -7.13 -19.54
C THR A 45 -3.05 -7.46 -19.09
N HIS A 46 -2.10 -7.39 -20.01
CA HIS A 46 -0.69 -7.66 -19.71
C HIS A 46 -0.10 -6.60 -18.77
N ARG A 47 -0.47 -5.34 -18.95
CA ARG A 47 0.01 -4.23 -18.13
C ARG A 47 -0.48 -4.30 -16.68
N LEU A 48 -1.66 -4.90 -16.44
CA LEU A 48 -2.21 -5.05 -15.08
C LEU A 48 -1.72 -6.32 -14.39
N LYS A 49 -1.30 -7.31 -15.15
CA LYS A 49 -0.84 -8.57 -14.61
C LYS A 49 0.44 -8.37 -13.78
N GLY A 50 0.41 -8.92 -12.57
CA GLY A 50 1.54 -8.78 -11.65
C GLY A 50 1.55 -7.46 -10.87
N HIS A 51 0.45 -6.67 -10.91
CA HIS A 51 0.34 -5.41 -10.18
C HIS A 51 -0.91 -5.35 -9.30
N CYS A 52 -0.77 -4.66 -8.16
CA CYS A 52 -1.81 -4.56 -7.15
C CYS A 52 -2.72 -3.35 -7.39
N SER A 53 -4.02 -3.58 -7.48
CA SER A 53 -5.01 -2.50 -7.55
C SER A 53 -5.23 -1.83 -6.19
N LEU A 54 -5.80 -0.63 -6.20
CA LEU A 54 -6.23 0.06 -4.99
C LEU A 54 -7.18 -0.81 -4.15
N ASP A 55 -8.16 -1.47 -4.77
CA ASP A 55 -9.10 -2.32 -4.05
C ASP A 55 -8.40 -3.48 -3.33
N THR A 56 -7.47 -4.14 -3.99
CA THR A 56 -6.69 -5.22 -3.39
C THR A 56 -5.77 -4.69 -2.29
N CYS A 57 -5.11 -3.56 -2.51
CA CYS A 57 -4.27 -2.91 -1.52
C CYS A 57 -5.07 -2.58 -0.24
N LYS A 58 -6.28 -2.02 -0.39
CA LYS A 58 -7.18 -1.74 0.75
C LYS A 58 -7.50 -2.99 1.55
N ILE A 59 -7.85 -4.09 0.88
CA ILE A 59 -8.14 -5.37 1.53
C ILE A 59 -6.92 -5.86 2.31
N LEU A 60 -5.74 -5.82 1.72
CA LEU A 60 -4.52 -6.27 2.36
C LEU A 60 -4.14 -5.41 3.57
N VAL A 61 -4.27 -4.10 3.46
CA VAL A 61 -4.02 -3.18 4.59
C VAL A 61 -5.02 -3.45 5.72
N LYS A 62 -6.32 -3.53 5.42
CA LYS A 62 -7.35 -3.84 6.41
C LYS A 62 -7.13 -5.19 7.11
N THR A 63 -6.75 -6.21 6.35
CA THR A 63 -6.53 -7.55 6.87
C THR A 63 -5.33 -7.61 7.81
N ASN A 64 -4.28 -6.86 7.52
CA ASN A 64 -2.99 -7.00 8.19
C ASN A 64 -2.68 -5.92 9.23
N HIS A 65 -3.47 -4.86 9.32
CA HIS A 65 -3.23 -3.83 10.31
C HIS A 65 -3.62 -4.30 11.72
N THR A 66 -2.88 -3.82 12.71
CA THR A 66 -3.20 -3.95 14.13
C THR A 66 -2.82 -2.64 14.83
N ALA A 67 -3.12 -2.52 16.12
CA ALA A 67 -2.69 -1.36 16.92
C ALA A 67 -1.17 -1.16 16.97
N ALA A 68 -0.39 -2.15 16.51
CA ALA A 68 1.07 -2.03 16.41
C ALA A 68 1.53 -1.25 15.17
N LEU A 69 0.65 -1.04 14.18
CA LEU A 69 1.00 -0.37 12.91
C LEU A 69 1.37 1.09 13.15
N ARG A 70 2.48 1.53 12.55
CA ARG A 70 3.01 2.89 12.64
C ARG A 70 3.07 3.60 11.30
N THR A 71 3.43 2.89 10.23
CA THR A 71 3.53 3.48 8.89
C THR A 71 2.97 2.57 7.82
N VAL A 72 2.35 3.18 6.82
CA VAL A 72 1.98 2.56 5.55
C VAL A 72 2.57 3.42 4.44
N THR A 73 3.52 2.88 3.71
CA THR A 73 4.14 3.56 2.57
C THR A 73 3.69 2.89 1.28
N LEU A 74 2.98 3.64 0.45
CA LEU A 74 2.46 3.14 -0.82
C LEU A 74 3.49 3.38 -1.91
N VAL A 75 3.80 2.33 -2.65
CA VAL A 75 4.87 2.34 -3.67
C VAL A 75 4.33 1.90 -5.03
N HIS A 76 5.11 2.16 -6.07
CA HIS A 76 4.90 1.67 -7.43
C HIS A 76 3.56 2.10 -8.05
N LEU A 77 3.17 3.35 -7.85
CA LEU A 77 1.97 3.91 -8.45
C LEU A 77 2.16 4.11 -9.96
N SER A 78 1.13 3.78 -10.74
CA SER A 78 1.10 4.05 -12.17
C SER A 78 0.99 5.54 -12.45
N ASN A 79 1.75 6.04 -13.41
CA ASN A 79 1.64 7.44 -13.84
C ASN A 79 0.33 7.71 -14.60
N GLU A 80 -0.26 6.70 -15.22
CA GLU A 80 -1.42 6.84 -16.10
C GLU A 80 -2.74 6.42 -15.42
N ALA A 81 -2.69 5.43 -14.54
CA ALA A 81 -3.89 4.78 -14.01
C ALA A 81 -4.02 4.90 -12.48
N ALA A 82 -3.27 5.75 -11.84
CA ALA A 82 -3.38 6.02 -10.41
C ALA A 82 -3.79 7.47 -10.14
N ASP A 83 -4.68 7.63 -9.17
CA ASP A 83 -4.99 8.93 -8.57
C ASP A 83 -4.40 8.96 -7.15
N PRO A 84 -3.27 9.65 -6.93
CA PRO A 84 -2.62 9.68 -5.62
C PRO A 84 -3.51 10.21 -4.50
N GLU A 85 -4.35 11.21 -4.77
CA GLU A 85 -5.25 11.78 -3.75
C GLU A 85 -6.32 10.78 -3.32
N GLN A 86 -6.94 10.09 -4.27
CA GLN A 86 -7.91 9.03 -4.01
C GLN A 86 -7.27 7.86 -3.24
N ILE A 87 -6.10 7.41 -3.69
CA ILE A 87 -5.35 6.32 -3.06
C ILE A 87 -5.04 6.67 -1.61
N LEU A 88 -4.50 7.85 -1.36
CA LEU A 88 -4.13 8.30 -0.02
C LEU A 88 -5.35 8.37 0.90
N LYS A 89 -6.46 8.94 0.41
CA LYS A 89 -7.72 9.03 1.15
C LYS A 89 -8.25 7.66 1.54
N GLU A 90 -8.37 6.75 0.58
CA GLU A 90 -8.98 5.44 0.81
C GLU A 90 -8.11 4.53 1.69
N ILE A 91 -6.79 4.62 1.58
CA ILE A 91 -5.89 3.87 2.48
C ILE A 91 -5.91 4.46 3.88
N LYS A 92 -5.96 5.77 4.06
CA LYS A 92 -6.14 6.39 5.38
C LYS A 92 -7.44 5.94 6.05
N GLU A 93 -8.53 5.85 5.30
CA GLU A 93 -9.80 5.33 5.80
C GLU A 93 -9.70 3.86 6.24
N ALA A 94 -8.84 3.08 5.59
CA ALA A 94 -8.62 1.67 5.93
C ALA A 94 -7.93 1.48 7.29
N VAL A 95 -7.20 2.48 7.78
CA VAL A 95 -6.45 2.45 9.06
C VAL A 95 -6.91 3.54 10.03
N VAL A 96 -8.15 3.96 9.92
CA VAL A 96 -8.70 5.12 10.67
C VAL A 96 -8.61 4.99 12.19
N TRP A 97 -8.56 3.79 12.70
CA TRP A 97 -8.47 3.51 14.15
C TRP A 97 -7.05 3.54 14.70
N ASP A 98 -6.05 3.63 13.83
CA ASP A 98 -4.65 3.59 14.18
C ASP A 98 -4.00 4.94 13.86
N ASP A 99 -3.06 5.37 14.70
CA ASP A 99 -2.25 6.57 14.44
C ASP A 99 -1.16 6.31 13.38
N ALA A 100 -1.45 5.43 12.44
CA ALA A 100 -0.50 5.09 11.40
C ALA A 100 -0.34 6.23 10.39
N LEU A 101 0.90 6.56 10.10
CA LEU A 101 1.24 7.53 9.05
C LEU A 101 1.14 6.86 7.68
N VAL A 102 0.24 7.35 6.83
CA VAL A 102 0.08 6.87 5.46
C VAL A 102 0.72 7.85 4.49
N GLN A 103 1.65 7.37 3.68
CA GLN A 103 2.40 8.17 2.72
C GLN A 103 2.50 7.47 1.37
N ILE A 104 2.61 8.28 0.30
CA ILE A 104 2.94 7.80 -1.04
C ILE A 104 4.43 8.05 -1.28
N ALA A 105 5.16 7.00 -1.65
CA ALA A 105 6.57 7.10 -1.96
C ALA A 105 6.82 7.94 -3.23
N ARG A 106 7.80 8.80 -3.15
CA ARG A 106 8.31 9.63 -4.26
C ARG A 106 9.81 9.80 -4.07
N PRO A 107 10.55 10.14 -5.13
CA PRO A 107 11.99 10.37 -4.99
C PRO A 107 12.31 11.36 -3.87
N GLY A 108 13.21 10.98 -2.97
CA GLY A 108 13.62 11.79 -1.83
C GLY A 108 12.76 11.65 -0.58
N LEU A 109 11.68 10.86 -0.60
CA LEU A 109 10.91 10.59 0.62
C LEU A 109 11.74 9.75 1.60
N GLU A 110 11.85 10.25 2.82
CA GLU A 110 12.42 9.51 3.94
C GLU A 110 11.32 9.18 4.95
N VAL A 111 11.31 7.95 5.45
CA VAL A 111 10.33 7.50 6.44
C VAL A 111 11.08 7.02 7.68
N ASN A 112 10.81 7.64 8.82
CA ASN A 112 11.38 7.17 10.08
C ASN A 112 10.66 5.89 10.53
N LEU A 113 11.42 4.81 10.65
CA LEU A 113 10.91 3.50 11.05
C LEU A 113 11.14 3.19 12.54
N ASP A 114 11.75 4.09 13.29
CA ASP A 114 11.97 3.87 14.71
C ASP A 114 10.66 3.83 15.49
N LEU A 115 10.50 2.80 16.30
CA LEU A 115 9.34 2.63 17.17
C LEU A 115 9.43 3.45 18.44
N CYS A 116 10.66 3.75 18.87
CA CYS A 116 10.96 4.53 20.03
C CYS A 116 11.80 5.75 19.62
N PRO A 117 11.25 6.96 19.67
CA PRO A 117 11.97 8.16 19.24
C PRO A 117 12.99 8.66 20.28
N PHE A 118 13.12 7.98 21.37
CA PHE A 118 14.03 8.37 22.49
C PHE A 118 15.16 7.39 22.69
#